data_3c58b78e8754485e5bcd0b799c3ceecb
#
_entry.id   3c58b78e8754485e5bcd0b799c3ceecb
#
_cell.length_a   1.000
_cell.length_b   1.000
_cell.length_c   1.000
_cell.angle_alpha   90.00
_cell.angle_beta   90.00
_cell.angle_gamma   90.00
#
_symmetry.space_group_name_H-M   'P 1'
#
loop_
_entity.id
_entity.type
_entity.pdbx_description
1 polymer ?
#
loop_
_entity_poly.entity_id
_entity_poly.type
_entity_poly.pdbx_seq_one_letter_code
_entity_poly.pdbx_strand_id
1 'polypeptide(L)'
;PVMNKINKYLLTGIVSLSMTACANLDLNPLSEGSSENWYHDETEIEMALNDLWRPDFFPIDAIYWDDDLLNRNGSNEVTLGTVTSQWGTSSTRWSSLYKSIARATKVIQALDNGSATGISESKVNQYKGEAYFMLGFAYCELTAYYGDCVLNKGMTLDEAYVATRSPKNEVLAYAFECLDKAAEYLPNSYKGQQRPTKGAALGFKARFALFHEDWQTAVDAAQKCMDLGVYKLHDNYREMFQATSSPE
;
A
#
# COMPACT_ATOMS: atom_id res chain seq x y z
N PRO A 1 43.20 6.62 -57.54
CA PRO A 1 41.72 6.58 -57.60
C PRO A 1 41.13 5.31 -56.99
N VAL A 2 41.84 4.18 -56.96
CA VAL A 2 41.32 2.92 -56.41
C VAL A 2 41.31 2.93 -54.86
N MET A 3 42.32 3.53 -54.24
CA MET A 3 42.44 3.63 -52.78
C MET A 3 41.31 4.40 -52.09
N ASN A 4 40.72 5.42 -52.77
CA ASN A 4 39.62 6.20 -52.26
C ASN A 4 38.26 5.42 -52.27
N LYS A 5 38.13 4.43 -53.15
CA LYS A 5 36.92 3.58 -53.15
C LYS A 5 36.96 2.54 -52.03
N ILE A 6 38.10 1.94 -51.79
CA ILE A 6 38.30 0.94 -50.70
C ILE A 6 38.04 1.57 -49.34
N ASN A 7 38.55 2.80 -49.08
CA ASN A 7 38.31 3.51 -47.85
C ASN A 7 36.81 3.88 -47.64
N LYS A 8 36.05 4.17 -48.71
CA LYS A 8 34.62 4.40 -48.61
C LYS A 8 33.84 3.14 -48.22
N TYR A 9 34.17 2.02 -48.80
CA TYR A 9 33.52 0.75 -48.46
C TYR A 9 33.88 0.26 -47.05
N LEU A 10 35.13 0.48 -46.60
CA LEU A 10 35.56 0.20 -45.24
C LEU A 10 34.83 1.11 -44.22
N LEU A 11 34.67 2.39 -44.53
CA LEU A 11 33.96 3.32 -43.65
C LEU A 11 32.45 2.97 -43.56
N THR A 12 31.84 2.60 -44.70
CA THR A 12 30.41 2.17 -44.73
C THR A 12 30.22 0.86 -43.98
N GLY A 13 31.14 -0.08 -44.07
CA GLY A 13 31.12 -1.34 -43.34
C GLY A 13 31.23 -1.17 -41.81
N ILE A 14 32.09 -0.25 -41.36
CA ILE A 14 32.24 0.06 -39.92
C ILE A 14 31.00 0.76 -39.38
N VAL A 15 30.39 1.68 -40.12
CA VAL A 15 29.16 2.37 -39.70
C VAL A 15 27.97 1.41 -39.66
N SER A 16 27.85 0.43 -40.56
CA SER A 16 26.78 -0.54 -40.55
C SER A 16 26.93 -1.60 -39.40
N LEU A 17 28.16 -1.96 -39.00
CA LEU A 17 28.39 -2.82 -37.84
C LEU A 17 28.10 -2.13 -36.50
N SER A 18 28.25 -0.83 -36.42
CA SER A 18 27.94 -0.07 -35.18
C SER A 18 26.46 0.15 -34.93
N MET A 19 25.58 -0.02 -35.93
CA MET A 19 24.11 0.12 -35.79
C MET A 19 23.45 -1.17 -35.27
N THR A 20 24.12 -2.31 -35.29
CA THR A 20 23.56 -3.57 -34.73
C THR A 20 23.90 -3.81 -33.26
N ALA A 21 24.75 -2.96 -32.66
CA ALA A 21 25.15 -3.11 -31.25
C ALA A 21 24.10 -2.59 -30.24
N CYS A 22 23.01 -1.99 -30.69
CA CYS A 22 21.93 -1.48 -29.82
C CYS A 22 20.67 -2.38 -29.76
N ALA A 23 20.72 -3.59 -30.32
CA ALA A 23 19.62 -4.54 -30.23
C ALA A 23 19.82 -5.42 -28.98
N ASN A 24 18.99 -5.22 -27.97
CA ASN A 24 18.92 -5.89 -26.66
C ASN A 24 19.88 -5.35 -25.61
N LEU A 25 19.67 -4.08 -25.23
CA LEU A 25 20.04 -3.63 -23.89
C LEU A 25 18.88 -3.94 -22.92
N ASP A 26 18.60 -5.21 -22.76
CA ASP A 26 17.78 -5.66 -21.64
C ASP A 26 18.72 -5.69 -20.43
N LEU A 27 18.86 -4.52 -19.81
CA LEU A 27 19.75 -4.27 -18.67
C LEU A 27 19.06 -4.58 -17.35
N ASN A 28 18.32 -5.68 -17.29
CA ASN A 28 17.88 -6.18 -15.99
C ASN A 28 19.12 -6.67 -15.22
N PRO A 29 19.61 -5.93 -14.21
CA PRO A 29 20.76 -6.37 -13.43
C PRO A 29 20.38 -7.66 -12.70
N LEU A 30 21.09 -8.74 -12.98
CA LEU A 30 20.92 -10.04 -12.33
C LEU A 30 21.24 -10.01 -10.82
N SER A 31 21.84 -8.92 -10.33
CA SER A 31 22.24 -8.73 -8.95
C SER A 31 21.36 -7.76 -8.15
N GLU A 32 20.39 -7.12 -8.79
CA GLU A 32 19.46 -6.20 -8.14
C GLU A 32 18.02 -6.63 -8.45
N GLY A 33 17.10 -6.46 -7.48
CA GLY A 33 15.70 -6.78 -7.67
C GLY A 33 15.10 -5.94 -8.80
N SER A 34 14.79 -6.57 -9.93
CA SER A 34 14.03 -5.98 -11.02
C SER A 34 12.60 -6.50 -11.00
N SER A 35 11.69 -5.81 -11.69
CA SER A 35 10.27 -6.23 -11.76
C SER A 35 10.09 -7.63 -12.37
N GLU A 36 11.07 -8.15 -13.09
CA GLU A 36 11.06 -9.49 -13.71
C GLU A 36 11.70 -10.56 -12.82
N ASN A 37 12.60 -10.15 -11.90
CA ASN A 37 13.37 -11.04 -11.04
C ASN A 37 12.95 -10.94 -9.57
N TRP A 38 11.77 -10.38 -9.27
CA TRP A 38 11.25 -10.18 -7.92
C TRP A 38 9.94 -10.95 -7.73
N TYR A 39 9.65 -11.34 -6.52
CA TYR A 39 8.47 -12.12 -6.11
C TYR A 39 8.52 -13.61 -6.47
N HIS A 40 9.71 -14.23 -6.47
CA HIS A 40 9.86 -15.64 -6.82
C HIS A 40 9.80 -16.59 -5.63
N ASP A 41 10.11 -16.10 -4.44
CA ASP A 41 10.13 -16.91 -3.22
C ASP A 41 9.46 -16.22 -2.02
N GLU A 42 9.36 -16.95 -0.91
CA GLU A 42 8.73 -16.46 0.32
C GLU A 42 9.48 -15.25 0.91
N THR A 43 10.81 -15.25 0.84
CA THR A 43 11.63 -14.16 1.39
C THR A 43 11.38 -12.84 0.67
N GLU A 44 11.30 -12.87 -0.65
CA GLU A 44 11.01 -11.70 -1.48
C GLU A 44 9.59 -11.17 -1.23
N ILE A 45 8.61 -12.05 -1.07
CA ILE A 45 7.25 -11.66 -0.68
C ILE A 45 7.25 -11.01 0.71
N GLU A 46 7.95 -11.57 1.70
CA GLU A 46 8.03 -10.99 3.04
C GLU A 46 8.75 -9.63 3.02
N MET A 47 9.80 -9.47 2.23
CA MET A 47 10.46 -8.16 2.05
C MET A 47 9.50 -7.13 1.45
N ALA A 48 8.74 -7.51 0.43
CA ALA A 48 7.75 -6.63 -0.20
C ALA A 48 6.61 -6.25 0.76
N LEU A 49 6.15 -7.19 1.58
CA LEU A 49 5.16 -6.93 2.63
C LEU A 49 5.73 -6.02 3.74
N ASN A 50 6.99 -6.21 4.14
CA ASN A 50 7.64 -5.34 5.12
C ASN A 50 7.72 -3.89 4.64
N ASP A 51 7.90 -3.67 3.32
CA ASP A 51 7.93 -2.34 2.73
C ASP A 51 6.55 -1.64 2.76
N LEU A 52 5.46 -2.35 3.01
CA LEU A 52 4.13 -1.75 3.23
C LEU A 52 4.00 -1.07 4.60
N TRP A 53 4.86 -1.39 5.56
CA TRP A 53 4.81 -0.85 6.93
C TRP A 53 5.70 0.39 7.12
N ARG A 54 5.97 1.11 6.05
CA ARG A 54 6.73 2.37 6.12
C ARG A 54 5.91 3.45 6.85
N PRO A 55 6.56 4.23 7.74
CA PRO A 55 5.87 5.31 8.45
C PRO A 55 5.15 6.31 7.52
N ASP A 56 5.70 6.55 6.32
CA ASP A 56 5.15 7.47 5.32
C ASP A 56 3.75 7.09 4.84
N PHE A 57 3.35 5.82 4.99
CA PHE A 57 2.04 5.33 4.56
C PHE A 57 0.95 5.53 5.60
N PHE A 58 1.32 5.91 6.83
CA PHE A 58 0.39 6.09 7.94
C PHE A 58 0.29 7.57 8.34
N PRO A 59 -0.87 8.03 8.85
CA PRO A 59 -1.10 9.43 9.23
C PRO A 59 -0.51 9.74 10.61
N ILE A 60 0.78 9.50 10.81
CA ILE A 60 1.44 9.71 12.11
C ILE A 60 1.38 11.19 12.54
N ASP A 61 1.44 12.11 11.58
CA ASP A 61 1.35 13.55 11.80
C ASP A 61 -0.07 14.02 12.18
N ALA A 62 -1.09 13.20 11.94
CA ALA A 62 -2.47 13.53 12.28
C ALA A 62 -2.72 13.71 13.80
N ILE A 63 -1.81 13.25 14.66
CA ILE A 63 -1.85 13.51 16.10
C ILE A 63 -1.72 15.00 16.45
N TYR A 64 -1.25 15.83 15.51
CA TYR A 64 -1.12 17.29 15.68
C TYR A 64 -2.27 18.07 15.04
N TRP A 65 -3.34 17.40 14.56
CA TRP A 65 -4.43 18.04 13.84
C TRP A 65 -5.65 18.35 14.70
N ASP A 66 -5.57 18.03 15.98
CA ASP A 66 -6.58 18.37 16.99
C ASP A 66 -6.06 19.47 17.94
N ASP A 67 -6.83 19.79 18.97
CA ASP A 67 -6.51 20.80 19.97
C ASP A 67 -5.81 20.24 21.23
N ASP A 68 -5.61 18.92 21.30
CA ASP A 68 -4.95 18.26 22.43
C ASP A 68 -3.41 18.40 22.36
N LEU A 69 -2.85 18.52 21.14
CA LEU A 69 -1.40 18.57 20.93
C LEU A 69 -0.98 19.76 20.07
N LEU A 70 0.00 20.52 20.56
CA LEU A 70 0.64 21.60 19.80
C LEU A 70 1.97 21.13 19.21
N ASN A 71 2.10 21.18 17.89
CA ASN A 71 3.39 20.98 17.23
C ASN A 71 4.23 22.26 17.31
N ARG A 72 5.18 22.30 18.26
CA ARG A 72 6.04 23.49 18.48
C ARG A 72 7.00 23.79 17.33
N ASN A 73 7.39 22.79 16.57
CA ASN A 73 8.44 22.90 15.54
C ASN A 73 7.94 22.59 14.13
N GLY A 74 6.65 22.42 13.95
CA GLY A 74 6.06 22.00 12.70
C GLY A 74 4.82 22.79 12.31
N SER A 75 4.13 22.23 11.35
CA SER A 75 2.94 22.77 10.74
C SER A 75 1.73 22.63 11.66
N ASN A 76 0.97 23.70 11.83
CA ASN A 76 -0.28 23.74 12.59
C ASN A 76 -1.46 24.24 11.73
N GLU A 77 -1.35 24.15 10.41
CA GLU A 77 -2.34 24.71 9.49
C GLU A 77 -3.74 24.09 9.68
N VAL A 78 -3.82 22.81 10.08
CA VAL A 78 -5.10 22.16 10.35
C VAL A 78 -5.78 22.75 11.57
N THR A 79 -5.08 22.81 12.70
CA THR A 79 -5.60 23.38 13.96
C THR A 79 -5.90 24.86 13.86
N LEU A 80 -5.12 25.60 13.05
CA LEU A 80 -5.34 27.03 12.81
C LEU A 80 -6.37 27.32 11.71
N GLY A 81 -6.85 26.30 11.00
CA GLY A 81 -7.79 26.46 9.88
C GLY A 81 -7.20 27.20 8.67
N THR A 82 -5.87 27.15 8.49
CA THR A 82 -5.16 27.87 7.44
C THR A 82 -4.71 26.97 6.28
N VAL A 83 -5.22 25.74 6.19
CA VAL A 83 -4.95 24.81 5.10
C VAL A 83 -5.39 25.41 3.76
N THR A 84 -4.48 25.37 2.79
CA THR A 84 -4.73 25.83 1.41
C THR A 84 -4.50 24.71 0.41
N SER A 85 -4.90 24.91 -0.85
CA SER A 85 -4.62 23.98 -1.96
C SER A 85 -3.12 23.78 -2.23
N GLN A 86 -2.25 24.64 -1.69
CA GLN A 86 -0.80 24.55 -1.81
C GLN A 86 -0.14 23.85 -0.62
N TRP A 87 -0.92 23.33 0.33
CA TRP A 87 -0.38 22.66 1.49
C TRP A 87 0.34 21.36 1.11
N GLY A 88 1.67 21.34 1.32
CA GLY A 88 2.54 20.26 0.87
C GLY A 88 2.21 18.89 1.44
N THR A 89 1.69 18.85 2.68
CA THR A 89 1.26 17.59 3.32
C THR A 89 0.16 16.87 2.52
N SER A 90 -0.77 17.61 1.90
CA SER A 90 -1.80 17.00 1.03
C SER A 90 -1.21 16.22 -0.14
N SER A 91 -0.27 16.83 -0.88
CA SER A 91 0.34 16.16 -2.04
C SER A 91 1.25 15.00 -1.64
N THR A 92 1.96 15.15 -0.52
CA THR A 92 2.81 14.09 0.03
C THR A 92 1.96 12.89 0.46
N ARG A 93 0.87 13.12 1.20
CA ARG A 93 -0.06 12.06 1.63
C ARG A 93 -0.68 11.33 0.45
N TRP A 94 -1.19 12.06 -0.55
CA TRP A 94 -1.70 11.49 -1.79
C TRP A 94 -0.69 10.55 -2.44
N SER A 95 0.53 11.03 -2.66
CA SER A 95 1.60 10.25 -3.29
C SER A 95 1.99 9.02 -2.46
N SER A 96 2.07 9.13 -1.15
CA SER A 96 2.42 8.03 -0.25
C SER A 96 1.35 6.93 -0.25
N LEU A 97 0.07 7.29 -0.20
CA LEU A 97 -1.03 6.32 -0.24
C LEU A 97 -1.07 5.59 -1.59
N TYR A 98 -0.87 6.29 -2.72
CA TYR A 98 -0.80 5.60 -4.03
C TYR A 98 0.45 4.73 -4.19
N LYS A 99 1.57 5.08 -3.57
CA LYS A 99 2.75 4.19 -3.52
C LYS A 99 2.44 2.90 -2.75
N SER A 100 1.74 3.00 -1.60
CA SER A 100 1.35 1.82 -0.84
C SER A 100 0.36 0.94 -1.62
N ILE A 101 -0.62 1.55 -2.31
CA ILE A 101 -1.57 0.85 -3.18
C ILE A 101 -0.85 0.10 -4.29
N ALA A 102 0.07 0.75 -5.00
CA ALA A 102 0.82 0.13 -6.08
C ALA A 102 1.63 -1.08 -5.59
N ARG A 103 2.30 -0.96 -4.45
CA ARG A 103 3.08 -2.05 -3.84
C ARG A 103 2.19 -3.21 -3.40
N ALA A 104 1.12 -2.94 -2.66
CA ALA A 104 0.18 -3.97 -2.22
C ALA A 104 -0.47 -4.70 -3.40
N THR A 105 -0.84 -3.97 -4.45
CA THR A 105 -1.39 -4.54 -5.69
C THR A 105 -0.38 -5.48 -6.36
N LYS A 106 0.90 -5.10 -6.41
CA LYS A 106 1.96 -5.95 -6.99
C LYS A 106 2.16 -7.26 -6.22
N VAL A 107 2.13 -7.20 -4.89
CA VAL A 107 2.19 -8.42 -4.06
C VAL A 107 1.02 -9.36 -4.37
N ILE A 108 -0.21 -8.83 -4.43
CA ILE A 108 -1.39 -9.65 -4.76
C ILE A 108 -1.26 -10.25 -6.14
N GLN A 109 -0.89 -9.47 -7.16
CA GLN A 109 -0.70 -9.94 -8.53
C GLN A 109 0.35 -11.06 -8.61
N ALA A 110 1.47 -10.91 -7.92
CA ALA A 110 2.53 -11.93 -7.91
C ALA A 110 2.06 -13.24 -7.26
N LEU A 111 1.31 -13.16 -6.16
CA LEU A 111 0.74 -14.33 -5.50
C LEU A 111 -0.39 -14.97 -6.32
N ASP A 112 -1.20 -14.18 -7.03
CA ASP A 112 -2.27 -14.68 -7.90
C ASP A 112 -1.74 -15.38 -9.16
N ASN A 113 -0.66 -14.83 -9.73
CA ASN A 113 -0.02 -15.39 -10.92
C ASN A 113 0.86 -16.62 -10.61
N GLY A 114 1.03 -16.98 -9.34
CA GLY A 114 1.89 -18.09 -8.93
C GLY A 114 3.37 -17.84 -9.18
N SER A 115 3.80 -16.57 -9.24
CA SER A 115 5.22 -16.21 -9.43
C SER A 115 6.08 -16.72 -8.28
N ALA A 116 5.57 -16.63 -7.04
CA ALA A 116 6.24 -17.14 -5.87
C ALA A 116 6.00 -18.65 -5.70
N THR A 117 7.10 -19.42 -5.67
CA THR A 117 7.07 -20.89 -5.57
C THR A 117 7.45 -21.36 -4.16
N GLY A 118 7.03 -22.58 -3.80
CA GLY A 118 7.39 -23.18 -2.52
C GLY A 118 6.63 -22.65 -1.31
N ILE A 119 5.66 -21.76 -1.48
CA ILE A 119 4.85 -21.18 -0.41
C ILE A 119 3.56 -22.01 -0.25
N SER A 120 3.21 -22.39 0.97
CA SER A 120 1.95 -23.08 1.24
C SER A 120 0.75 -22.17 0.96
N GLU A 121 -0.39 -22.75 0.53
CA GLU A 121 -1.63 -22.02 0.27
C GLU A 121 -2.08 -21.17 1.47
N SER A 122 -1.96 -21.69 2.67
CA SER A 122 -2.26 -20.95 3.90
C SER A 122 -1.41 -19.70 4.07
N LYS A 123 -0.12 -19.78 3.74
CA LYS A 123 0.80 -18.63 3.78
C LYS A 123 0.51 -17.64 2.66
N VAL A 124 0.23 -18.14 1.44
CA VAL A 124 -0.21 -17.29 0.32
C VAL A 124 -1.44 -16.49 0.70
N ASN A 125 -2.44 -17.11 1.30
CA ASN A 125 -3.65 -16.43 1.76
C ASN A 125 -3.32 -15.40 2.85
N GLN A 126 -2.48 -15.74 3.82
CA GLN A 126 -2.04 -14.79 4.85
C GLN A 126 -1.35 -13.56 4.24
N TYR A 127 -0.43 -13.74 3.31
CA TYR A 127 0.28 -12.65 2.64
C TYR A 127 -0.65 -11.78 1.78
N LYS A 128 -1.61 -12.40 1.08
CA LYS A 128 -2.69 -11.66 0.40
C LYS A 128 -3.52 -10.87 1.41
N GLY A 129 -3.84 -11.44 2.57
CA GLY A 129 -4.55 -10.75 3.63
C GLY A 129 -3.86 -9.48 4.10
N GLU A 130 -2.54 -9.50 4.28
CA GLU A 130 -1.75 -8.32 4.64
C GLU A 130 -1.78 -7.24 3.54
N ALA A 131 -1.65 -7.65 2.28
CA ALA A 131 -1.70 -6.73 1.14
C ALA A 131 -3.12 -6.14 0.95
N TYR A 132 -4.17 -6.94 1.10
CA TYR A 132 -5.56 -6.47 1.09
C TYR A 132 -5.88 -5.51 2.23
N PHE A 133 -5.32 -5.76 3.43
CA PHE A 133 -5.43 -4.83 4.55
C PHE A 133 -4.88 -3.46 4.18
N MET A 134 -3.68 -3.41 3.59
CA MET A 134 -3.07 -2.14 3.17
C MET A 134 -3.87 -1.45 2.06
N LEU A 135 -4.41 -2.18 1.08
CA LEU A 135 -5.29 -1.60 0.06
C LEU A 135 -6.53 -0.98 0.68
N GLY A 136 -7.22 -1.73 1.53
CA GLY A 136 -8.42 -1.24 2.21
C GLY A 136 -8.13 -0.01 3.07
N PHE A 137 -7.07 -0.04 3.87
CA PHE A 137 -6.63 1.10 4.67
C PHE A 137 -6.33 2.33 3.81
N ALA A 138 -5.50 2.18 2.76
CA ALA A 138 -5.08 3.31 1.93
C ALA A 138 -6.26 3.96 1.17
N TYR A 139 -7.20 3.18 0.66
CA TYR A 139 -8.40 3.73 0.01
C TYR A 139 -9.38 4.36 0.99
N CYS A 140 -9.52 3.82 2.19
CA CYS A 140 -10.28 4.48 3.25
C CYS A 140 -9.68 5.85 3.61
N GLU A 141 -8.36 5.94 3.78
CA GLU A 141 -7.65 7.20 4.00
C GLU A 141 -7.85 8.19 2.84
N LEU A 142 -7.68 7.73 1.58
CA LEU A 142 -7.90 8.57 0.41
C LEU A 142 -9.33 9.13 0.37
N THR A 143 -10.34 8.31 0.63
CA THR A 143 -11.74 8.78 0.63
C THR A 143 -12.05 9.73 1.77
N ALA A 144 -11.39 9.55 2.93
CA ALA A 144 -11.54 10.44 4.08
C ALA A 144 -10.95 11.83 3.83
N TYR A 145 -9.77 11.92 3.19
CA TYR A 145 -9.09 13.19 2.98
C TYR A 145 -9.47 13.89 1.66
N TYR A 146 -9.74 13.14 0.59
CA TYR A 146 -9.86 13.71 -0.76
C TYR A 146 -11.23 13.46 -1.40
N GLY A 147 -12.06 12.61 -0.83
CA GLY A 147 -13.32 12.21 -1.43
C GLY A 147 -13.12 11.33 -2.68
N ASP A 148 -13.48 11.83 -3.86
CA ASP A 148 -13.27 11.12 -5.11
C ASP A 148 -11.77 10.94 -5.39
N CYS A 149 -11.36 9.73 -5.75
CA CYS A 149 -9.95 9.42 -6.04
C CYS A 149 -9.84 8.33 -7.11
N VAL A 150 -8.63 8.16 -7.68
CA VAL A 150 -8.40 7.16 -8.73
C VAL A 150 -8.43 5.76 -8.15
N LEU A 151 -9.31 4.90 -8.67
CA LEU A 151 -9.42 3.50 -8.26
C LEU A 151 -8.51 2.63 -9.10
N ASN A 152 -7.29 2.39 -8.62
CA ASN A 152 -6.30 1.53 -9.27
C ASN A 152 -6.43 0.09 -8.74
N LYS A 153 -6.98 -0.81 -9.55
CA LYS A 153 -7.11 -2.24 -9.28
C LYS A 153 -6.05 -3.09 -10.02
N GLY A 154 -4.91 -2.48 -10.34
CA GLY A 154 -3.84 -3.13 -11.11
C GLY A 154 -3.70 -2.56 -12.52
N MET A 155 -3.97 -1.27 -12.68
CA MET A 155 -3.81 -0.55 -13.95
C MET A 155 -2.39 -0.65 -14.48
N THR A 156 -2.26 -0.75 -15.79
CA THR A 156 -1.01 -0.52 -16.51
C THR A 156 -0.62 0.95 -16.42
N LEU A 157 0.61 1.26 -16.81
CA LEU A 157 1.10 2.65 -16.80
C LEU A 157 0.28 3.54 -17.75
N ASP A 158 -0.06 3.03 -18.94
CA ASP A 158 -0.84 3.76 -19.93
C ASP A 158 -2.27 4.06 -19.44
N GLU A 159 -2.91 3.08 -18.80
CA GLU A 159 -4.22 3.28 -18.16
C GLU A 159 -4.15 4.30 -17.03
N ALA A 160 -3.08 4.29 -16.23
CA ALA A 160 -2.90 5.23 -15.13
C ALA A 160 -2.73 6.68 -15.61
N TYR A 161 -2.12 6.92 -16.77
CA TYR A 161 -1.95 8.26 -17.34
C TYR A 161 -3.28 8.90 -17.78
N VAL A 162 -4.27 8.12 -18.14
CA VAL A 162 -5.59 8.60 -18.59
C VAL A 162 -6.68 8.40 -17.55
N ALA A 163 -6.33 7.84 -16.38
CA ALA A 163 -7.28 7.54 -15.33
C ALA A 163 -7.92 8.80 -14.75
N THR A 164 -9.21 8.75 -14.54
CA THR A 164 -10.00 9.78 -13.87
C THR A 164 -10.36 9.33 -12.46
N ARG A 165 -10.81 10.27 -11.63
CA ARG A 165 -11.29 9.94 -10.28
C ARG A 165 -12.61 9.17 -10.36
N SER A 166 -12.71 8.10 -9.60
CA SER A 166 -13.95 7.39 -9.32
C SER A 166 -14.72 8.06 -8.17
N PRO A 167 -16.04 7.99 -8.15
CA PRO A 167 -16.84 8.49 -7.05
C PRO A 167 -16.43 7.88 -5.70
N LYS A 168 -16.43 8.69 -4.65
CA LYS A 168 -16.04 8.30 -3.27
C LYS A 168 -16.71 6.99 -2.82
N ASN A 169 -18.01 6.85 -3.07
CA ASN A 169 -18.78 5.66 -2.66
C ASN A 169 -18.33 4.38 -3.36
N GLU A 170 -17.92 4.45 -4.62
CA GLU A 170 -17.36 3.32 -5.36
C GLU A 170 -15.99 2.90 -4.80
N VAL A 171 -15.13 3.89 -4.52
CA VAL A 171 -13.82 3.64 -3.93
C VAL A 171 -13.95 3.05 -2.52
N LEU A 172 -14.88 3.58 -1.71
CA LEU A 172 -15.14 3.09 -0.36
C LEU A 172 -15.68 1.65 -0.37
N ALA A 173 -16.58 1.33 -1.30
CA ALA A 173 -17.07 -0.04 -1.46
C ALA A 173 -15.92 -1.02 -1.75
N TYR A 174 -15.01 -0.65 -2.65
CA TYR A 174 -13.82 -1.47 -2.92
C TYR A 174 -12.87 -1.55 -1.71
N ALA A 175 -12.68 -0.46 -0.98
CA ALA A 175 -11.88 -0.46 0.24
C ALA A 175 -12.44 -1.44 1.28
N PHE A 176 -13.75 -1.46 1.47
CA PHE A 176 -14.41 -2.40 2.38
C PHE A 176 -14.34 -3.85 1.89
N GLU A 177 -14.45 -4.09 0.58
CA GLU A 177 -14.20 -5.41 0.00
C GLU A 177 -12.77 -5.90 0.30
N CYS A 178 -11.77 -5.03 0.17
CA CYS A 178 -10.39 -5.36 0.52
C CYS A 178 -10.24 -5.69 2.01
N LEU A 179 -10.88 -4.92 2.91
CA LEU A 179 -10.85 -5.22 4.34
C LEU A 179 -11.60 -6.52 4.69
N ASP A 180 -12.66 -6.86 3.95
CA ASP A 180 -13.33 -8.16 4.11
C ASP A 180 -12.42 -9.32 3.70
N LYS A 181 -11.73 -9.22 2.55
CA LYS A 181 -10.73 -10.22 2.13
C LYS A 181 -9.57 -10.32 3.13
N ALA A 182 -9.12 -9.18 3.66
CA ALA A 182 -8.12 -9.19 4.72
C ALA A 182 -8.63 -9.94 5.96
N ALA A 183 -9.86 -9.67 6.40
CA ALA A 183 -10.46 -10.37 7.54
C ALA A 183 -10.70 -11.86 7.28
N GLU A 184 -10.91 -12.27 6.03
CA GLU A 184 -11.03 -13.68 5.64
C GLU A 184 -9.69 -14.42 5.76
N TYR A 185 -8.61 -13.81 5.28
CA TYR A 185 -7.31 -14.45 5.12
C TYR A 185 -6.39 -14.32 6.35
N LEU A 186 -6.54 -13.25 7.13
CA LEU A 186 -5.67 -12.98 8.26
C LEU A 186 -6.00 -13.85 9.49
N PRO A 187 -4.99 -14.26 10.27
CA PRO A 187 -5.21 -14.96 11.53
C PRO A 187 -5.73 -14.02 12.62
N ASN A 188 -6.26 -14.61 13.70
CA ASN A 188 -6.68 -13.85 14.87
C ASN A 188 -5.52 -13.26 15.67
N SER A 189 -4.34 -13.89 15.60
CA SER A 189 -3.13 -13.45 16.31
C SER A 189 -1.87 -14.01 15.64
N TYR A 190 -0.75 -13.36 15.90
CA TYR A 190 0.59 -13.83 15.51
C TYR A 190 1.44 -14.12 16.74
N LYS A 191 2.31 -15.12 16.65
CA LYS A 191 3.30 -15.40 17.69
C LYS A 191 4.58 -14.60 17.41
N GLY A 192 4.87 -13.61 18.26
CA GLY A 192 6.13 -12.87 18.20
C GLY A 192 6.31 -11.95 17.01
N GLN A 193 5.26 -11.69 16.24
CA GLN A 193 5.28 -10.75 15.11
C GLN A 193 4.12 -9.77 15.24
N GLN A 194 4.40 -8.51 14.95
CA GLN A 194 3.37 -7.46 14.89
C GLN A 194 2.93 -7.27 13.44
N ARG A 195 1.89 -7.97 13.04
CA ARG A 195 1.28 -7.93 11.71
C ARG A 195 -0.22 -7.67 11.86
N PRO A 196 -0.91 -7.19 10.82
CA PRO A 196 -2.35 -6.98 10.89
C PRO A 196 -3.06 -8.31 11.13
N THR A 197 -4.02 -8.29 12.03
CA THR A 197 -4.86 -9.45 12.36
C THR A 197 -6.24 -9.32 11.70
N LYS A 198 -7.01 -10.39 11.73
CA LYS A 198 -8.43 -10.37 11.37
C LYS A 198 -9.19 -9.26 12.10
N GLY A 199 -8.95 -9.12 13.39
CA GLY A 199 -9.58 -8.05 14.17
C GLY A 199 -9.14 -6.66 13.80
N ALA A 200 -7.89 -6.47 13.37
CA ALA A 200 -7.43 -5.18 12.84
C ALA A 200 -8.21 -4.79 11.58
N ALA A 201 -8.40 -5.71 10.63
CA ALA A 201 -9.19 -5.46 9.42
C ALA A 201 -10.64 -5.09 9.73
N LEU A 202 -11.29 -5.84 10.64
CA LEU A 202 -12.66 -5.57 11.07
C LEU A 202 -12.78 -4.24 11.83
N GLY A 203 -11.83 -3.94 12.72
CA GLY A 203 -11.81 -2.70 13.49
C GLY A 203 -11.61 -1.47 12.59
N PHE A 204 -10.70 -1.53 11.62
CA PHE A 204 -10.54 -0.45 10.64
C PHE A 204 -11.78 -0.30 9.76
N LYS A 205 -12.39 -1.39 9.30
CA LYS A 205 -13.65 -1.33 8.56
C LYS A 205 -14.74 -0.64 9.37
N ALA A 206 -14.93 -1.02 10.64
CA ALA A 206 -15.91 -0.40 11.53
C ALA A 206 -15.64 1.10 11.71
N ARG A 207 -14.37 1.49 11.95
CA ARG A 207 -13.96 2.89 12.12
C ARG A 207 -14.25 3.75 10.89
N PHE A 208 -13.86 3.28 9.71
CA PHE A 208 -14.08 4.04 8.48
C PHE A 208 -15.54 4.05 8.03
N ALA A 209 -16.28 2.98 8.24
CA ALA A 209 -17.73 2.96 8.02
C ALA A 209 -18.43 3.99 8.92
N LEU A 210 -18.05 4.06 10.21
CA LEU A 210 -18.55 5.07 11.13
C LEU A 210 -18.22 6.50 10.65
N PHE A 211 -16.98 6.74 10.23
CA PHE A 211 -16.53 8.04 9.72
C PHE A 211 -17.31 8.48 8.47
N HIS A 212 -17.69 7.53 7.61
CA HIS A 212 -18.48 7.79 6.39
C HIS A 212 -19.98 7.67 6.58
N GLU A 213 -20.47 7.60 7.84
CA GLU A 213 -21.90 7.52 8.19
C GLU A 213 -22.61 6.26 7.66
N ASP A 214 -21.86 5.21 7.31
CA ASP A 214 -22.40 3.88 7.02
C ASP A 214 -22.59 3.09 8.32
N TRP A 215 -23.62 3.46 9.06
CA TRP A 215 -23.90 2.96 10.41
C TRP A 215 -24.07 1.44 10.45
N GLN A 216 -24.75 0.87 9.45
CA GLN A 216 -24.98 -0.58 9.45
C GLN A 216 -23.68 -1.35 9.24
N THR A 217 -22.85 -0.95 8.29
CA THR A 217 -21.54 -1.57 8.07
C THR A 217 -20.64 -1.40 9.30
N ALA A 218 -20.71 -0.25 9.99
CA ALA A 218 -19.94 -0.02 11.21
C ALA A 218 -20.34 -0.98 12.33
N VAL A 219 -21.66 -1.15 12.56
CA VAL A 219 -22.19 -2.09 13.56
C VAL A 219 -21.81 -3.52 13.22
N ASP A 220 -22.02 -3.94 11.98
CA ASP A 220 -21.77 -5.34 11.56
C ASP A 220 -20.26 -5.69 11.68
N ALA A 221 -19.37 -4.78 11.29
CA ALA A 221 -17.93 -5.00 11.40
C ALA A 221 -17.45 -4.99 12.86
N ALA A 222 -17.96 -4.08 13.68
CA ALA A 222 -17.65 -4.05 15.12
C ALA A 222 -18.14 -5.31 15.82
N GLN A 223 -19.35 -5.77 15.54
CA GLN A 223 -19.89 -7.00 16.10
C GLN A 223 -19.05 -8.22 15.72
N LYS A 224 -18.69 -8.36 14.44
CA LYS A 224 -17.78 -9.42 13.98
C LYS A 224 -16.42 -9.38 14.69
N CYS A 225 -15.89 -8.19 14.97
CA CYS A 225 -14.63 -8.03 15.70
C CYS A 225 -14.78 -8.51 17.16
N MET A 226 -15.86 -8.15 17.84
CA MET A 226 -16.17 -8.61 19.20
C MET A 226 -16.38 -10.12 19.26
N ASP A 227 -17.07 -10.69 18.28
CA ASP A 227 -17.37 -12.12 18.20
C ASP A 227 -16.12 -13.01 18.02
N LEU A 228 -14.97 -12.42 17.63
CA LEU A 228 -13.69 -13.15 17.61
C LEU A 228 -13.29 -13.64 19.02
N GLY A 229 -13.72 -12.97 20.08
CA GLY A 229 -13.45 -13.33 21.47
C GLY A 229 -11.98 -13.24 21.90
N VAL A 230 -11.13 -12.58 21.09
CA VAL A 230 -9.67 -12.44 21.35
C VAL A 230 -9.32 -11.10 21.96
N TYR A 231 -10.22 -10.14 21.94
CA TYR A 231 -10.02 -8.80 22.50
C TYR A 231 -10.92 -8.59 23.71
N LYS A 232 -10.42 -7.83 24.67
CA LYS A 232 -11.19 -7.34 25.82
C LYS A 232 -10.84 -5.88 26.09
N LEU A 233 -11.79 -5.16 26.66
CA LEU A 233 -11.50 -3.82 27.17
C LEU A 233 -10.60 -3.94 28.40
N HIS A 234 -9.67 -3.01 28.57
CA HIS A 234 -8.85 -2.92 29.77
C HIS A 234 -9.73 -2.46 30.94
N ASP A 235 -9.57 -3.10 32.12
CA ASP A 235 -10.42 -2.84 33.28
C ASP A 235 -10.28 -1.39 33.81
N ASN A 236 -9.09 -0.79 33.67
CA ASN A 236 -8.83 0.58 34.08
C ASN A 236 -8.22 1.40 32.92
N TYR A 237 -9.00 2.34 32.37
CA TYR A 237 -8.58 3.18 31.23
C TYR A 237 -7.28 3.96 31.49
N ARG A 238 -7.09 4.51 32.72
CA ARG A 238 -5.89 5.26 33.06
C ARG A 238 -4.64 4.37 33.11
N GLU A 239 -4.78 3.15 33.65
CA GLU A 239 -3.67 2.21 33.79
C GLU A 239 -3.20 1.69 32.42
N MET A 240 -4.09 1.61 31.43
CA MET A 240 -3.78 1.18 30.09
C MET A 240 -2.62 2.00 29.43
N PHE A 241 -2.45 3.27 29.86
CA PHE A 241 -1.40 4.14 29.33
C PHE A 241 -0.14 4.20 30.22
N GLN A 242 -0.05 3.37 31.26
CA GLN A 242 1.14 3.29 32.11
C GLN A 242 2.06 2.18 31.63
N ALA A 243 3.37 2.46 31.52
CA ALA A 243 4.38 1.51 31.03
C ALA A 243 4.44 0.17 31.81
N THR A 244 3.99 0.18 33.08
CA THR A 244 3.99 -1.01 33.97
C THR A 244 2.78 -1.93 33.79
N SER A 245 1.74 -1.46 33.11
CA SER A 245 0.46 -2.16 32.92
C SER A 245 0.04 -2.29 31.46
N SER A 246 0.82 -1.71 30.53
CA SER A 246 0.57 -1.90 29.09
C SER A 246 0.77 -3.37 28.74
N PRO A 247 -0.24 -4.08 28.25
CA PRO A 247 -0.05 -5.42 27.71
C PRO A 247 0.70 -5.29 26.38
N GLU A 248 1.96 -5.61 26.35
CA GLU A 248 2.72 -5.81 25.13
C GLU A 248 2.43 -7.17 24.50
#